data_f745a0da3cb8b9319f90329cca6871f2
#
_entry.id   f745a0da3cb8b9319f90329cca6871f2
#
_cell.length_a   1.000
_cell.length_b   1.000
_cell.length_c   1.000
_cell.angle_alpha   90.00
_cell.angle_beta   90.00
_cell.angle_gamma   90.00
#
_symmetry.space_group_name_H-M   'P 1'
#
loop_
_entity.id
_entity.type
_entity.pdbx_description
1 polymer ?
#
loop_
_entity_poly.entity_id
_entity_poly.type
_entity_poly.pdbx_seq_one_letter_code
_entity_poly.pdbx_strand_id
1 'polypeptide(L)'
;MNPLILKQAKKIGVEVKKASDIEKKLDVYYEGRKIASIGDSDYEDYYSYLKRDGIEVAEEHRRRYKLRHQKDFDHLRGYLAWVLLWGGK
;
A
#
# COMPACT_ATOMS: atom_id res chain seq x y z
N MET A 1 12.62 -3.29 1.28
CA MET A 1 11.30 -2.69 0.99
C MET A 1 11.39 -1.84 -0.26
N ASN A 2 10.34 -1.81 -1.07
CA ASN A 2 10.34 -1.07 -2.32
C ASN A 2 10.52 0.44 -2.07
N PRO A 3 11.49 1.09 -2.73
CA PRO A 3 11.74 2.52 -2.54
C PRO A 3 10.55 3.43 -2.81
N LEU A 4 9.64 3.01 -3.69
CA LEU A 4 8.44 3.80 -4.01
C LEU A 4 7.46 3.81 -2.85
N ILE A 5 7.37 2.71 -2.10
CA ILE A 5 6.56 2.65 -0.88
C ILE A 5 7.13 3.62 0.16
N LEU A 6 8.46 3.61 0.33
CA LEU A 6 9.12 4.51 1.27
C LEU A 6 8.89 5.98 0.90
N LYS A 7 8.93 6.28 -0.39
CA LYS A 7 8.67 7.63 -0.89
C LYS A 7 7.24 8.08 -0.55
N GLN A 8 6.26 7.22 -0.77
CA GLN A 8 4.87 7.53 -0.44
C GLN A 8 4.68 7.71 1.07
N ALA A 9 5.30 6.86 1.88
CA ALA A 9 5.25 6.98 3.33
C ALA A 9 5.80 8.33 3.79
N LYS A 10 6.91 8.77 3.22
CA LYS A 10 7.50 10.05 3.55
C LYS A 10 6.58 11.21 3.20
N LYS A 11 5.88 11.12 2.07
CA LYS A 11 4.94 12.17 1.64
C LYS A 11 3.80 12.38 2.63
N ILE A 12 3.32 11.32 3.25
CA ILE A 12 2.19 11.41 4.19
C ILE A 12 2.62 11.41 5.65
N GLY A 13 3.93 11.41 5.89
CA GLY A 13 4.46 11.58 7.25
C GLY A 13 4.39 10.35 8.13
N VAL A 14 4.43 9.15 7.55
CA VAL A 14 4.43 7.89 8.31
C VAL A 14 5.71 7.11 8.07
N GLU A 15 6.00 6.19 9.00
CA GLU A 15 7.05 5.21 8.82
C GLU A 15 6.44 3.86 8.53
N VAL A 16 7.12 3.05 7.73
CA VAL A 16 6.67 1.71 7.38
C VAL A 16 7.76 0.70 7.67
N LYS A 17 7.33 -0.48 8.12
CA LYS A 17 8.22 -1.63 8.34
C LYS A 17 7.54 -2.87 7.80
N LYS A 18 8.32 -3.91 7.53
CA LYS A 18 7.76 -5.20 7.20
C LYS A 18 6.86 -5.63 8.35
N ALA A 19 5.65 -6.11 8.02
CA ALA A 19 4.69 -6.49 9.04
C ALA A 19 5.21 -7.64 9.91
N SER A 20 4.93 -7.56 11.20
CA SER A 20 5.22 -8.64 12.13
C SER A 20 4.27 -9.83 11.92
N ASP A 21 3.04 -9.55 11.47
CA ASP A 21 2.06 -10.57 11.13
C ASP A 21 2.36 -11.11 9.73
N ILE A 22 2.57 -12.41 9.61
CA ILE A 22 2.89 -13.06 8.34
C ILE A 22 1.78 -12.89 7.29
N GLU A 23 0.55 -12.65 7.72
CA GLU A 23 -0.58 -12.46 6.83
C GLU A 23 -0.70 -11.03 6.28
N LYS A 24 0.12 -10.11 6.79
CA LYS A 24 0.13 -8.71 6.37
C LYS A 24 1.44 -8.35 5.68
N LYS A 25 1.42 -7.25 4.92
CA LYS A 25 2.61 -6.77 4.21
C LYS A 25 3.39 -5.74 4.99
N LEU A 26 2.70 -4.74 5.53
CA LEU A 26 3.34 -3.58 6.17
C LEU A 26 2.71 -3.26 7.51
N ASP A 27 3.56 -2.88 8.46
CA ASP A 27 3.16 -2.17 9.66
C ASP A 27 3.43 -0.68 9.44
N VAL A 28 2.46 0.15 9.76
CA VAL A 28 2.55 1.60 9.60
C VAL A 28 2.61 2.26 10.97
N TYR A 29 3.56 3.18 11.11
CA TYR A 29 3.81 3.91 12.36
C TYR A 29 3.66 5.40 12.13
N TYR A 30 3.08 6.08 13.12
CA TYR A 30 2.99 7.52 13.14
C TYR A 30 3.49 8.01 14.50
N GLU A 31 4.49 8.89 14.48
CA GLU A 31 5.13 9.40 15.70
C GLU A 31 5.53 8.29 16.68
N GLY A 32 6.14 7.24 16.15
CA GLY A 32 6.64 6.12 16.94
C GLY A 32 5.59 5.10 17.37
N ARG A 33 4.33 5.29 17.00
CA ARG A 33 3.23 4.38 17.40
C ARG A 33 2.70 3.64 16.17
N LYS A 34 2.51 2.33 16.33
CA LYS A 34 1.89 1.53 15.28
C LYS A 34 0.42 1.89 15.16
N ILE A 35 0.01 2.37 13.99
CA ILE A 35 -1.37 2.80 13.75
C ILE A 35 -2.16 1.83 12.88
N ALA A 36 -1.49 0.97 12.12
CA ALA A 36 -2.17 0.00 11.27
C ALA A 36 -1.22 -1.08 10.79
N SER A 37 -1.79 -2.24 10.43
CA SER A 37 -1.14 -3.26 9.63
C SER A 37 -1.96 -3.40 8.35
N ILE A 38 -1.31 -3.33 7.20
CA ILE A 38 -2.02 -3.27 5.92
C ILE A 38 -1.48 -4.27 4.92
N GLY A 39 -2.32 -4.56 3.92
CA GLY A 39 -2.00 -5.46 2.83
C GLY A 39 -2.15 -6.91 3.22
N ASP A 40 -2.67 -7.70 2.29
CA ASP A 40 -2.75 -9.14 2.45
C ASP A 40 -1.53 -9.74 1.79
N SER A 41 -0.78 -10.60 2.50
CA SER A 41 0.45 -11.19 1.97
C SER A 41 0.19 -12.12 0.78
N ASP A 42 -1.04 -12.61 0.62
CA ASP A 42 -1.41 -13.46 -0.50
C ASP A 42 -1.72 -12.69 -1.78
N TYR A 43 -1.86 -11.36 -1.71
CA TYR A 43 -2.17 -10.54 -2.88
C TYR A 43 -1.00 -9.64 -3.23
N GLU A 44 -0.89 -9.35 -4.52
CA GLU A 44 0.13 -8.44 -5.03
C GLU A 44 -0.35 -6.99 -4.98
N ASP A 45 0.60 -6.06 -5.03
CA ASP A 45 0.33 -4.63 -5.04
C ASP A 45 0.78 -4.01 -6.36
N TYR A 46 0.56 -2.70 -6.50
CA TYR A 46 0.92 -1.95 -7.69
C TYR A 46 2.39 -2.14 -8.07
N TYR A 47 3.28 -2.07 -7.09
CA TYR A 47 4.72 -2.10 -7.35
C TYR A 47 5.21 -3.49 -7.76
N SER A 48 4.57 -4.54 -7.26
CA SER A 48 4.86 -5.91 -7.68
C SER A 48 4.46 -6.11 -9.14
N TYR A 49 3.29 -5.63 -9.53
CA TYR A 49 2.84 -5.68 -10.92
C TYR A 49 3.74 -4.85 -11.82
N LEU A 50 4.11 -3.64 -11.38
CA LEU A 50 4.95 -2.74 -12.15
C LEU A 50 6.30 -3.38 -12.47
N LYS A 51 6.93 -3.98 -11.47
CA LYS A 51 8.23 -4.62 -11.61
C LYS A 51 8.20 -5.85 -12.51
N ARG A 52 7.17 -6.70 -12.35
CA ARG A 52 7.08 -7.97 -13.06
C ARG A 52 6.47 -7.84 -14.45
N ASP A 53 5.40 -7.06 -14.56
CA ASP A 53 4.55 -7.06 -15.76
C ASP A 53 4.53 -5.74 -16.53
N GLY A 54 5.11 -4.67 -15.97
CA GLY A 54 5.18 -3.37 -16.62
C GLY A 54 4.03 -2.43 -16.25
N ILE A 55 4.12 -1.19 -16.74
CA ILE A 55 3.23 -0.11 -16.32
C ILE A 55 1.78 -0.30 -16.78
N GLU A 56 1.57 -0.81 -17.98
CA GLU A 56 0.19 -0.98 -18.49
C GLU A 56 -0.60 -1.96 -17.64
N VAL A 57 0.03 -3.09 -17.27
CA VAL A 57 -0.59 -4.10 -16.42
C VAL A 57 -0.82 -3.55 -15.02
N ALA A 58 0.17 -2.86 -14.45
CA ALA A 58 0.08 -2.27 -13.12
C ALA A 58 -1.04 -1.23 -13.06
N GLU A 59 -1.17 -0.37 -14.08
CA GLU A 59 -2.23 0.64 -14.15
C GLU A 59 -3.61 -0.01 -14.20
N GLU A 60 -3.77 -1.10 -14.96
CA GLU A 60 -5.05 -1.81 -15.03
C GLU A 60 -5.43 -2.43 -13.69
N HIS A 61 -4.48 -3.05 -12.99
CA HIS A 61 -4.73 -3.59 -11.66
C HIS A 61 -5.07 -2.49 -10.65
N ARG A 62 -4.39 -1.34 -10.73
CA ARG A 62 -4.69 -0.19 -9.89
C ARG A 62 -6.09 0.34 -10.13
N ARG A 63 -6.51 0.45 -11.40
CA ARG A 63 -7.85 0.89 -11.77
C ARG A 63 -8.90 -0.03 -11.14
N ARG A 64 -8.71 -1.35 -11.25
CA ARG A 64 -9.62 -2.34 -10.66
C ARG A 64 -9.66 -2.26 -9.13
N TYR A 65 -8.51 -2.09 -8.52
CA TYR A 65 -8.41 -1.92 -7.07
C TYR A 65 -9.21 -0.69 -6.61
N LYS A 66 -9.01 0.42 -7.29
CA LYS A 66 -9.73 1.66 -6.98
C LYS A 66 -11.24 1.48 -7.05
N LEU A 67 -11.72 0.84 -8.11
CA LEU A 67 -13.16 0.60 -8.27
C LEU A 67 -13.74 -0.25 -7.14
N ARG A 68 -12.99 -1.27 -6.68
CA ARG A 68 -13.46 -2.15 -5.61
C ARG A 68 -13.40 -1.52 -4.22
N HIS A 69 -12.41 -0.67 -3.98
CA HIS A 69 -12.07 -0.23 -2.63
C HIS A 69 -12.22 1.26 -2.37
N GLN A 70 -12.61 2.07 -3.36
CA GLN A 70 -12.67 3.52 -3.17
C GLN A 70 -13.61 3.95 -2.03
N LYS A 71 -14.61 3.17 -1.73
CA LYS A 71 -15.51 3.42 -0.59
C LYS A 71 -14.80 3.32 0.76
N ASP A 72 -13.64 2.65 0.79
CA ASP A 72 -12.87 2.42 2.02
C ASP A 72 -11.73 3.44 2.18
N PHE A 73 -11.54 4.37 1.21
CA PHE A 73 -10.41 5.30 1.24
C PHE A 73 -10.56 6.41 2.29
N ASP A 74 -11.73 6.58 2.87
CA ASP A 74 -11.96 7.47 3.99
C ASP A 74 -11.69 6.83 5.36
N HIS A 75 -11.41 5.54 5.38
CA HIS A 75 -10.97 4.83 6.58
C HIS A 75 -9.45 4.76 6.63
N LEU A 76 -8.87 4.75 7.81
CA LEU A 76 -7.41 4.78 7.96
C LEU A 76 -6.71 3.65 7.20
N ARG A 77 -7.12 2.41 7.41
CA ARG A 77 -6.50 1.26 6.73
C ARG A 77 -6.67 1.33 5.23
N GLY A 78 -7.85 1.67 4.76
CA GLY A 78 -8.13 1.79 3.33
C GLY A 78 -7.31 2.88 2.68
N TYR A 79 -7.21 4.04 3.33
CA TYR A 79 -6.38 5.14 2.86
C TYR A 79 -4.90 4.76 2.80
N LEU A 80 -4.37 4.17 3.87
CA LEU A 80 -2.96 3.78 3.92
C LEU A 80 -2.63 2.72 2.88
N ALA A 81 -3.48 1.72 2.70
CA ALA A 81 -3.27 0.71 1.68
C ALA A 81 -3.28 1.33 0.28
N TRP A 82 -4.22 2.22 0.01
CA TRP A 82 -4.30 2.92 -1.27
C TRP A 82 -3.05 3.73 -1.56
N VAL A 83 -2.63 4.56 -0.63
CA VAL A 83 -1.46 5.43 -0.81
C VAL A 83 -0.16 4.63 -0.85
N LEU A 84 0.03 3.70 0.07
CA LEU A 84 1.31 3.01 0.25
C LEU A 84 1.51 1.83 -0.69
N LEU A 85 0.45 1.07 -0.97
CA LEU A 85 0.55 -0.13 -1.80
C LEU A 85 0.10 0.09 -3.24
N TRP A 86 -0.68 1.14 -3.50
CA TRP A 86 -1.26 1.41 -4.83
C TRP A 86 -0.93 2.78 -5.39
N GLY A 87 -0.13 3.57 -4.68
CA GLY A 87 0.36 4.86 -5.16
C GLY A 87 -0.57 6.04 -4.99
N GLY A 88 -1.81 5.83 -4.54
CA GLY A 88 -2.72 6.92 -4.19
C GLY A 88 -3.27 7.77 -5.34
N LYS A 89 -3.35 7.22 -6.52
CA LYS A 89 -3.82 7.98 -7.69
C LYS A 89 -5.15 7.49 -8.23
#